data_ec1ce1f90bc2a2beffd8ae5ea3495acc
#
_entry.id   ec1ce1f90bc2a2beffd8ae5ea3495acc
#
_cell.length_a   1.000
_cell.length_b   1.000
_cell.length_c   1.000
_cell.angle_alpha   90.00
_cell.angle_beta   90.00
_cell.angle_gamma   90.00
#
_symmetry.space_group_name_H-M   'P 1'
#
loop_
_entity.id
_entity.type
_entity.pdbx_description
1 polymer ?
#
loop_
_entity_poly.entity_id
_entity_poly.type
_entity_poly.pdbx_seq_one_letter_code
_entity_poly.pdbx_strand_id
1 'polypeptide(L)'
;MNRETFELLVFVGMCFAASYLLMREFRAYLDAIFSRAPGEPWADVWKRAQAEHDLNRKAQLEMFGSKWATVGGRLLVVGLVIAEVWFLAFIPVAAVLLAVYLAWGLYATRALGLTANDVYARLLKRDRITYRLLHAALWPLHATQAKNQSGNQ
;
A
#
# COMPACT_ATOMS: atom_id res chain seq x y z
N MET A 1 -28.24 -6.93 -8.33
CA MET A 1 -27.94 -5.90 -7.31
C MET A 1 -28.56 -4.61 -7.80
N ASN A 2 -29.41 -3.95 -6.99
CA ASN A 2 -30.05 -2.69 -7.38
C ASN A 2 -29.00 -1.57 -7.42
N ARG A 3 -29.17 -0.57 -8.32
CA ARG A 3 -28.26 0.58 -8.48
C ARG A 3 -28.02 1.32 -7.15
N GLU A 4 -29.08 1.52 -6.38
CA GLU A 4 -29.00 2.17 -5.06
C GLU A 4 -28.12 1.39 -4.06
N THR A 5 -28.23 0.06 -4.05
CA THR A 5 -27.39 -0.80 -3.20
C THR A 5 -25.92 -0.72 -3.61
N PHE A 6 -25.64 -0.59 -4.91
CA PHE A 6 -24.28 -0.41 -5.41
C PHE A 6 -23.71 0.94 -5.01
N GLU A 7 -24.46 2.03 -5.20
CA GLU A 7 -24.05 3.39 -4.81
C GLU A 7 -23.77 3.47 -3.30
N LEU A 8 -24.61 2.84 -2.47
CA LEU A 8 -24.40 2.75 -1.03
C LEU A 8 -23.13 1.98 -0.67
N LEU A 9 -22.87 0.84 -1.30
CA LEU A 9 -21.66 0.04 -1.06
C LEU A 9 -20.39 0.80 -1.45
N VAL A 10 -20.42 1.51 -2.59
CA VAL A 10 -19.31 2.36 -3.02
C VAL A 10 -19.08 3.49 -2.03
N PHE A 11 -20.15 4.17 -1.58
CA PHE A 11 -20.04 5.23 -0.59
C PHE A 11 -19.47 4.73 0.74
N VAL A 12 -19.99 3.61 1.26
CA VAL A 12 -19.47 2.97 2.48
C VAL A 12 -18.01 2.57 2.31
N GLY A 13 -17.64 1.97 1.17
CA GLY A 13 -16.26 1.62 0.85
C GLY A 13 -15.32 2.83 0.82
N MET A 14 -15.78 3.95 0.24
CA MET A 14 -15.03 5.21 0.22
C MET A 14 -14.86 5.79 1.64
N CYS A 15 -15.91 5.75 2.48
CA CYS A 15 -15.82 6.18 3.87
C CYS A 15 -14.84 5.32 4.67
N PHE A 16 -14.84 3.99 4.48
CA PHE A 16 -13.86 3.09 5.10
C PHE A 16 -12.43 3.37 4.61
N ALA A 17 -12.24 3.58 3.31
CA ALA A 17 -10.93 3.91 2.75
C ALA A 17 -10.40 5.26 3.30
N ALA A 18 -11.25 6.28 3.35
CA ALA A 18 -10.91 7.58 3.92
C ALA A 18 -10.56 7.49 5.42
N SER A 19 -11.38 6.78 6.19
CA SER A 19 -11.14 6.54 7.61
C SER A 19 -9.85 5.76 7.83
N TYR A 20 -9.58 4.76 7.01
CA TYR A 20 -8.34 3.98 7.05
C TYR A 20 -7.10 4.83 6.75
N LEU A 21 -7.18 5.74 5.77
CA LEU A 21 -6.09 6.65 5.42
C LEU A 21 -5.83 7.66 6.57
N LEU A 22 -6.88 8.20 7.18
CA LEU A 22 -6.78 9.12 8.32
C LEU A 22 -6.18 8.41 9.55
N MET A 23 -6.76 7.28 9.95
CA MET A 23 -6.27 6.50 11.10
C MET A 23 -4.80 6.08 10.95
N ARG A 24 -4.33 5.97 9.73
CA ARG A 24 -2.97 5.58 9.43
C ARG A 24 -1.93 6.63 9.81
N GLU A 25 -2.21 7.91 9.57
CA GLU A 25 -1.30 9.01 9.94
C GLU A 25 -1.21 9.13 11.49
N PHE A 26 -2.29 8.80 12.18
CA PHE A 26 -2.36 8.87 13.64
C PHE A 26 -1.92 7.58 14.35
N ARG A 27 -1.64 6.49 13.63
CA ARG A 27 -1.37 5.20 14.26
C ARG A 27 -0.14 5.21 15.16
N ALA A 28 0.97 5.80 14.73
CA ALA A 28 2.17 5.88 15.56
C ALA A 28 1.88 6.57 16.91
N TYR A 29 1.03 7.57 16.87
CA TYR A 29 0.57 8.28 18.07
C TYR A 29 -0.37 7.42 18.92
N LEU A 30 -1.31 6.71 18.30
CA LEU A 30 -2.21 5.80 19.01
C LEU A 30 -1.43 4.64 19.63
N ASP A 31 -0.56 3.99 18.88
CA ASP A 31 0.27 2.88 19.37
C ASP A 31 1.16 3.36 20.53
N ALA A 32 1.74 4.57 20.45
CA ALA A 32 2.50 5.17 21.54
C ALA A 32 1.65 5.46 22.78
N ILE A 33 0.42 5.94 22.61
CA ILE A 33 -0.52 6.19 23.72
C ILE A 33 -0.92 4.89 24.40
N PHE A 34 -1.29 3.87 23.62
CA PHE A 34 -1.70 2.56 24.15
C PHE A 34 -0.56 1.75 24.76
N SER A 35 0.69 1.98 24.32
CA SER A 35 1.88 1.34 24.87
C SER A 35 2.57 2.13 25.99
N ARG A 36 1.94 3.20 26.46
CA ARG A 36 2.47 4.05 27.54
C ARG A 36 2.66 3.26 28.83
N ALA A 37 3.87 3.32 29.39
CA ALA A 37 4.13 2.73 30.70
C ALA A 37 3.49 3.58 31.82
N PRO A 38 3.07 2.97 32.94
CA PRO A 38 2.59 3.71 34.11
C PRO A 38 3.67 4.68 34.60
N GLY A 39 3.33 5.98 34.70
CA GLY A 39 4.26 7.02 35.16
C GLY A 39 5.14 7.64 34.07
N GLU A 40 5.11 7.16 32.82
CA GLU A 40 5.87 7.74 31.71
C GLU A 40 5.35 9.16 31.38
N PRO A 41 6.23 10.19 31.27
CA PRO A 41 5.83 11.54 30.90
C PRO A 41 5.24 11.59 29.48
N TRP A 42 4.18 12.36 29.26
CA TRP A 42 3.56 12.52 27.95
C TRP A 42 4.52 13.05 26.90
N ALA A 43 5.46 13.91 27.29
CA ALA A 43 6.47 14.45 26.38
C ALA A 43 7.35 13.34 25.73
N ASP A 44 7.67 12.29 26.47
CA ASP A 44 8.50 11.19 25.97
C ASP A 44 7.68 10.26 25.07
N VAL A 45 6.40 10.04 25.38
CA VAL A 45 5.45 9.31 24.52
C VAL A 45 5.36 10.00 23.15
N TRP A 46 5.18 11.34 23.15
CA TRP A 46 5.11 12.11 21.90
C TRP A 46 6.41 12.09 21.11
N LYS A 47 7.56 12.26 21.75
CA LYS A 47 8.87 12.17 21.10
C LYS A 47 9.07 10.80 20.42
N ARG A 48 8.72 9.72 21.13
CA ARG A 48 8.80 8.35 20.58
C ARG A 48 7.87 8.18 19.37
N ALA A 49 6.62 8.60 19.48
CA ALA A 49 5.66 8.56 18.37
C ALA A 49 6.15 9.36 17.15
N GLN A 50 6.69 10.55 17.38
CA GLN A 50 7.22 11.40 16.32
C GLN A 50 8.45 10.77 15.65
N ALA A 51 9.37 10.21 16.43
CA ALA A 51 10.54 9.52 15.90
C ALA A 51 10.16 8.31 15.02
N GLU A 52 9.20 7.51 15.45
CA GLU A 52 8.69 6.37 14.67
C GLU A 52 7.99 6.83 13.38
N HIS A 53 7.16 7.87 13.47
CA HIS A 53 6.51 8.48 12.31
C HIS A 53 7.53 9.00 11.29
N ASP A 54 8.59 9.68 11.75
CA ASP A 54 9.63 10.24 10.87
C ASP A 54 10.48 9.13 10.21
N LEU A 55 10.80 8.06 10.93
CA LEU A 55 11.50 6.90 10.38
C LEU A 55 10.68 6.23 9.27
N ASN A 56 9.40 6.00 9.52
CA ASN A 56 8.52 5.41 8.51
C ASN A 56 8.34 6.34 7.29
N ARG A 57 8.23 7.64 7.52
CA ARG A 57 8.15 8.64 6.45
C ARG A 57 9.40 8.67 5.58
N LYS A 58 10.61 8.60 6.19
CA LYS A 58 11.86 8.50 5.45
C LYS A 58 11.90 7.24 4.59
N ALA A 59 11.58 6.08 5.16
CA ALA A 59 11.53 4.83 4.42
C ALA A 59 10.52 4.88 3.24
N GLN A 60 9.35 5.52 3.44
CA GLN A 60 8.38 5.71 2.36
C GLN A 60 8.94 6.61 1.24
N LEU A 61 9.58 7.73 1.57
CA LEU A 61 10.16 8.61 0.57
C LEU A 61 11.28 7.93 -0.22
N GLU A 62 12.09 7.12 0.45
CA GLU A 62 13.17 6.36 -0.17
C GLU A 62 12.64 5.29 -1.14
N MET A 63 11.57 4.58 -0.76
CA MET A 63 10.98 3.52 -1.57
C MET A 63 10.08 4.01 -2.71
N PHE A 64 9.32 5.07 -2.49
CA PHE A 64 8.37 5.60 -3.48
C PHE A 64 8.88 6.85 -4.23
N GLY A 65 10.03 7.39 -3.83
CA GLY A 65 10.67 8.55 -4.45
C GLY A 65 10.05 9.89 -4.07
N SER A 66 8.73 9.97 -3.84
CA SER A 66 8.05 11.20 -3.46
C SER A 66 6.80 10.96 -2.63
N LYS A 67 6.32 12.00 -1.93
CA LYS A 67 5.04 11.95 -1.21
C LYS A 67 3.87 11.69 -2.16
N TRP A 68 3.87 12.31 -3.32
CA TRP A 68 2.81 12.16 -4.33
C TRP A 68 2.81 10.76 -4.93
N ALA A 69 3.98 10.16 -5.19
CA ALA A 69 4.07 8.77 -5.62
C ALA A 69 3.54 7.81 -4.56
N THR A 70 3.81 8.08 -3.29
CA THR A 70 3.26 7.28 -2.18
C THR A 70 1.73 7.37 -2.13
N VAL A 71 1.17 8.58 -2.24
CA VAL A 71 -0.29 8.80 -2.26
C VAL A 71 -0.91 8.16 -3.51
N GLY A 72 -0.32 8.40 -4.68
CA GLY A 72 -0.76 7.82 -5.95
C GLY A 72 -0.75 6.29 -5.93
N GLY A 73 0.31 5.68 -5.40
CA GLY A 73 0.40 4.23 -5.23
C GLY A 73 -0.69 3.65 -4.33
N ARG A 74 -1.05 4.36 -3.28
CA ARG A 74 -2.15 3.96 -2.39
C ARG A 74 -3.52 4.07 -3.05
N LEU A 75 -3.76 5.19 -3.76
CA LEU A 75 -5.00 5.37 -4.50
C LEU A 75 -5.15 4.31 -5.59
N LEU A 76 -4.05 3.95 -6.27
CA LEU A 76 -4.06 2.87 -7.25
C LEU A 76 -4.44 1.53 -6.60
N VAL A 77 -3.84 1.19 -5.45
CA VAL A 77 -4.19 -0.06 -4.75
C VAL A 77 -5.64 -0.07 -4.29
N VAL A 78 -6.15 1.05 -3.76
CA VAL A 78 -7.58 1.17 -3.41
C VAL A 78 -8.45 1.02 -4.65
N GLY A 79 -8.09 1.66 -5.77
CA GLY A 79 -8.78 1.51 -7.04
C GLY A 79 -8.80 0.07 -7.55
N LEU A 80 -7.69 -0.66 -7.44
CA LEU A 80 -7.62 -2.08 -7.79
C LEU A 80 -8.56 -2.94 -6.94
N VAL A 81 -8.63 -2.70 -5.63
CA VAL A 81 -9.54 -3.43 -4.74
C VAL A 81 -11.00 -3.14 -5.10
N ILE A 82 -11.34 -1.87 -5.37
CA ILE A 82 -12.69 -1.49 -5.80
C ILE A 82 -13.02 -2.14 -7.15
N ALA A 83 -12.10 -2.11 -8.11
CA ALA A 83 -12.28 -2.74 -9.42
C ALA A 83 -12.49 -4.25 -9.29
N GLU A 84 -11.72 -4.93 -8.43
CA GLU A 84 -11.86 -6.37 -8.19
C GLU A 84 -13.24 -6.70 -7.62
N VAL A 85 -13.69 -5.96 -6.61
CA VAL A 85 -15.04 -6.15 -6.02
C VAL A 85 -16.14 -5.90 -7.07
N TRP A 86 -15.96 -4.87 -7.90
CA TRP A 86 -16.92 -4.55 -8.96
C TRP A 86 -16.95 -5.63 -10.03
N PHE A 87 -15.79 -6.11 -10.50
CA PHE A 87 -15.70 -7.19 -11.48
C PHE A 87 -16.27 -8.49 -10.92
N LEU A 88 -16.01 -8.81 -9.67
CA LEU A 88 -16.56 -10.00 -9.02
C LEU A 88 -18.11 -9.97 -9.01
N ALA A 89 -18.70 -8.79 -8.83
CA ALA A 89 -20.15 -8.63 -8.79
C ALA A 89 -20.82 -8.64 -10.18
N PHE A 90 -20.15 -8.14 -11.21
CA PHE A 90 -20.76 -7.90 -12.53
C PHE A 90 -20.12 -8.71 -13.66
N ILE A 91 -18.81 -8.97 -13.59
CA ILE A 91 -18.03 -9.62 -14.65
C ILE A 91 -17.02 -10.59 -14.02
N PRO A 92 -17.48 -11.74 -13.48
CA PRO A 92 -16.61 -12.63 -12.70
C PRO A 92 -15.40 -13.14 -13.48
N VAL A 93 -15.50 -13.27 -14.80
CA VAL A 93 -14.35 -13.64 -15.65
C VAL A 93 -13.24 -12.56 -15.60
N ALA A 94 -13.62 -11.28 -15.60
CA ALA A 94 -12.65 -10.18 -15.49
C ALA A 94 -11.99 -10.16 -14.10
N ALA A 95 -12.73 -10.48 -13.03
CA ALA A 95 -12.17 -10.62 -11.69
C ALA A 95 -11.09 -11.72 -11.65
N VAL A 96 -11.38 -12.90 -12.21
CA VAL A 96 -10.41 -13.99 -12.27
C VAL A 96 -9.15 -13.56 -13.05
N LEU A 97 -9.31 -12.90 -14.20
CA LEU A 97 -8.18 -12.41 -15.00
C LEU A 97 -7.34 -11.38 -14.24
N LEU A 98 -7.98 -10.44 -13.52
CA LEU A 98 -7.29 -9.46 -12.71
C LEU A 98 -6.54 -10.12 -11.54
N ALA A 99 -7.16 -11.07 -10.85
CA ALA A 99 -6.51 -11.83 -9.78
C ALA A 99 -5.29 -12.61 -10.28
N VAL A 100 -5.40 -13.29 -11.43
CA VAL A 100 -4.28 -14.00 -12.07
C VAL A 100 -3.17 -13.02 -12.48
N TYR A 101 -3.53 -11.89 -13.05
CA TYR A 101 -2.57 -10.84 -13.43
C TYR A 101 -1.78 -10.32 -12.21
N LEU A 102 -2.48 -10.01 -11.10
CA LEU A 102 -1.85 -9.56 -9.87
C LEU A 102 -0.99 -10.64 -9.21
N ALA A 103 -1.46 -11.90 -9.20
CA ALA A 103 -0.69 -13.03 -8.69
C ALA A 103 0.62 -13.23 -9.47
N TRP A 104 0.54 -13.16 -10.80
CA TRP A 104 1.72 -13.20 -11.67
C TRP A 104 2.66 -12.02 -11.40
N GLY A 105 2.12 -10.81 -11.27
CA GLY A 105 2.89 -9.62 -10.93
C GLY A 105 3.59 -9.73 -9.58
N LEU A 106 2.95 -10.31 -8.57
CA LEU A 106 3.58 -10.58 -7.27
C LEU A 106 4.73 -11.59 -7.37
N TYR A 107 4.57 -12.61 -8.21
CA TYR A 107 5.65 -13.57 -8.51
C TYR A 107 6.82 -12.88 -9.21
N ALA A 108 6.55 -12.13 -10.29
CA ALA A 108 7.54 -11.42 -11.07
C ALA A 108 8.33 -10.39 -10.24
N THR A 109 7.66 -9.59 -9.39
CA THR A 109 8.34 -8.62 -8.51
C THR A 109 9.24 -9.29 -7.47
N ARG A 110 8.89 -10.48 -7.03
CA ARG A 110 9.73 -11.29 -6.14
C ARG A 110 10.96 -11.85 -6.88
N ALA A 111 10.77 -12.36 -8.10
CA ALA A 111 11.85 -12.84 -8.94
C ALA A 111 12.85 -11.74 -9.33
N LEU A 112 12.38 -10.50 -9.52
CA LEU A 112 13.21 -9.32 -9.77
C LEU A 112 13.90 -8.75 -8.52
N GLY A 113 13.73 -9.34 -7.35
CA GLY A 113 14.39 -8.92 -6.11
C GLY A 113 13.92 -7.56 -5.57
N LEU A 114 12.83 -6.97 -6.06
CA LEU A 114 12.34 -5.64 -5.64
C LEU A 114 11.96 -5.58 -4.15
N THR A 115 11.78 -6.72 -3.52
CA THR A 115 11.43 -6.85 -2.09
C THR A 115 12.61 -7.28 -1.22
N ALA A 116 13.80 -7.43 -1.78
CA ALA A 116 15.01 -7.89 -1.07
C ALA A 116 15.83 -6.76 -0.44
N ASN A 117 15.32 -5.52 -0.44
CA ASN A 117 16.02 -4.35 0.06
C ASN A 117 15.76 -4.15 1.57
N ASP A 118 16.81 -3.75 2.31
CA ASP A 118 16.75 -3.42 3.75
C ASP A 118 15.76 -2.29 4.05
N VAL A 119 15.62 -1.32 3.14
CA VAL A 119 14.64 -0.23 3.26
C VAL A 119 13.21 -0.77 3.23
N TYR A 120 12.95 -1.77 2.36
CA TYR A 120 11.68 -2.47 2.35
C TYR A 120 11.37 -3.15 3.69
N ALA A 121 12.39 -3.71 4.35
CA ALA A 121 12.24 -4.32 5.68
C ALA A 121 11.89 -3.31 6.79
N ARG A 122 12.22 -2.02 6.61
CA ARG A 122 11.89 -0.93 7.55
C ARG A 122 10.47 -0.38 7.36
N LEU A 123 9.83 -0.65 6.22
CA LEU A 123 8.45 -0.23 5.97
C LEU A 123 7.48 -0.93 6.94
N LEU A 124 6.44 -0.22 7.36
CA LEU A 124 5.32 -0.83 8.07
C LEU A 124 4.67 -1.92 7.22
N LYS A 125 4.14 -2.99 7.85
CA LYS A 125 3.54 -4.14 7.15
C LYS A 125 2.55 -3.74 6.05
N ARG A 126 1.76 -2.69 6.29
CA ARG A 126 0.79 -2.15 5.33
C ARG A 126 1.43 -1.49 4.10
N ASP A 127 2.48 -0.71 4.33
CA ASP A 127 3.19 -0.05 3.25
C ASP A 127 3.93 -1.07 2.39
N ARG A 128 4.38 -2.18 3.00
CA ARG A 128 4.91 -3.35 2.27
C ARG A 128 3.86 -3.97 1.36
N ILE A 129 2.62 -4.13 1.85
CA ILE A 129 1.52 -4.66 1.02
C ILE A 129 1.21 -3.70 -0.12
N THR A 130 1.07 -2.40 0.17
CA THR A 130 0.86 -1.37 -0.84
C THR A 130 1.97 -1.36 -1.89
N TYR A 131 3.22 -1.42 -1.47
CA TYR A 131 4.38 -1.49 -2.36
C TYR A 131 4.32 -2.74 -3.25
N ARG A 132 4.06 -3.91 -2.68
CA ARG A 132 3.95 -5.16 -3.44
C ARG A 132 2.84 -5.11 -4.48
N LEU A 133 1.65 -4.66 -4.11
CA LEU A 133 0.51 -4.58 -5.02
C LEU A 133 0.74 -3.55 -6.13
N LEU A 134 1.34 -2.41 -5.80
CA LEU A 134 1.72 -1.40 -6.78
C LEU A 134 2.69 -1.97 -7.81
N HIS A 135 3.77 -2.60 -7.36
CA HIS A 135 4.75 -3.19 -8.27
C HIS A 135 4.21 -4.43 -8.99
N ALA A 136 3.29 -5.19 -8.37
CA ALA A 136 2.59 -6.28 -9.04
C ALA A 136 1.69 -5.75 -10.18
N ALA A 137 1.03 -4.62 -10.00
CA ALA A 137 0.26 -3.99 -11.07
C ALA A 137 1.14 -3.42 -12.19
N LEU A 138 2.34 -2.95 -11.85
CA LEU A 138 3.29 -2.32 -12.77
C LEU A 138 4.40 -3.28 -13.27
N TRP A 139 4.28 -4.59 -13.00
CA TRP A 139 5.32 -5.56 -13.33
C TRP A 139 5.77 -5.54 -14.80
N PRO A 140 4.92 -5.27 -15.82
CA PRO A 140 5.39 -5.24 -17.19
C PRO A 140 6.40 -4.12 -17.45
N LEU A 141 6.26 -2.98 -16.76
CA LEU A 141 7.20 -1.85 -16.86
C LEU A 141 8.58 -2.23 -16.28
N HIS A 142 8.60 -2.97 -15.17
CA HIS A 142 9.85 -3.44 -14.59
C HIS A 142 10.54 -4.50 -15.43
N ALA A 143 9.78 -5.39 -16.05
CA ALA A 143 10.32 -6.42 -16.96
C ALA A 143 10.97 -5.80 -18.19
N THR A 144 10.38 -4.74 -18.76
CA THR A 144 10.96 -4.02 -19.91
C THR A 144 12.23 -3.26 -19.53
N GLN A 145 12.27 -2.63 -18.36
CA GLN A 145 13.47 -1.94 -17.86
C GLN A 145 14.64 -2.89 -17.62
N ALA A 146 14.38 -4.04 -17.00
CA ALA A 146 15.38 -5.06 -16.75
C ALA A 146 15.98 -5.59 -18.07
N LYS A 147 15.16 -5.80 -19.10
CA LYS A 147 15.60 -6.24 -20.42
C LYS A 147 16.49 -5.20 -21.12
N ASN A 148 16.15 -3.91 -21.00
CA ASN A 148 16.94 -2.84 -21.59
C ASN A 148 18.31 -2.66 -20.94
N GLN A 149 18.44 -2.96 -19.64
CA GLN A 149 19.72 -2.91 -18.93
C GLN A 149 20.64 -4.09 -19.31
N SER A 150 20.09 -5.28 -19.53
CA SER A 150 20.87 -6.46 -19.93
C SER A 150 21.32 -6.43 -21.41
N GLY A 151 20.67 -5.63 -22.25
CA GLY A 151 21.02 -5.47 -23.66
C GLY A 151 22.13 -4.43 -23.93
N ASN A 152 22.52 -3.65 -22.91
CA ASN A 152 23.55 -2.61 -22.99
C ASN A 152 24.90 -3.04 -22.34
N GLN A 153 25.04 -4.28 -21.92
CA GLN A 153 26.28 -4.90 -21.46
C GLN A 153 26.82 -5.85 -22.54
#